data_c90f40b867a2a64c548dca3a3adec427
#
_entry.id   c90f40b867a2a64c548dca3a3adec427
#
_cell.length_a   1.000
_cell.length_b   1.000
_cell.length_c   1.000
_cell.angle_alpha   90.00
_cell.angle_beta   90.00
_cell.angle_gamma   90.00
#
_symmetry.space_group_name_H-M   'P 1'
#
loop_
_entity.id
_entity.type
_entity.pdbx_description
1 polymer ?
#
loop_
_entity_poly.entity_id
_entity_poly.type
_entity_poly.pdbx_seq_one_letter_code
_entity_poly.pdbx_strand_id
1 'polypeptide(L)'
;VFGDDTARRLEHADQQLLTSGESVTLHERVSLRSQPHHLQISKSALKDAEGKVTGIVSVIRDVTEIVEEQKRQQQAASRTVEALVRAIELTDPYLAGHAHLMGRLGVEVARVMNASDVDIATVETAANLSQVGKLFVDRELLFKAETLTLEEKAKMEQHVEHAAKVLEGIDFGLPVYQAVCQMHETLDGKGYPKGLQGDEIALPARILAVVNSFCAMVEPRSYRSARPVGEIMTILESADGAYDQQIVAVLKQVVNSAAGEKFLARRS
;
A
#
# COMPACT_ATOMS: atom_id res chain seq x y z
N VAL A 1 -17.93 28.46 -22.02
CA VAL A 1 -18.18 27.02 -21.80
C VAL A 1 -17.11 26.44 -20.89
N PHE A 2 -15.85 26.77 -21.15
CA PHE A 2 -14.72 26.36 -20.24
C PHE A 2 -14.32 27.56 -19.39
N GLY A 3 -13.88 27.32 -18.15
CA GLY A 3 -13.28 28.34 -17.30
C GLY A 3 -11.92 28.79 -17.86
N ASP A 4 -11.47 30.00 -17.48
CA ASP A 4 -10.26 30.64 -18.04
C ASP A 4 -9.00 29.77 -17.92
N ASP A 5 -8.91 28.99 -16.87
CA ASP A 5 -7.78 28.10 -16.62
C ASP A 5 -7.74 26.90 -17.59
N THR A 6 -8.90 26.28 -17.82
CA THR A 6 -9.03 25.20 -18.80
C THR A 6 -8.80 25.73 -20.21
N ALA A 7 -9.31 26.90 -20.53
CA ALA A 7 -9.09 27.54 -21.84
C ALA A 7 -7.61 27.76 -22.12
N ARG A 8 -6.85 28.29 -21.15
CA ARG A 8 -5.39 28.49 -21.26
C ARG A 8 -4.64 27.17 -21.49
N ARG A 9 -5.00 26.08 -20.78
CA ARG A 9 -4.36 24.76 -21.00
C ARG A 9 -4.65 24.21 -22.39
N LEU A 10 -5.85 24.39 -22.88
CA LEU A 10 -6.25 23.97 -24.23
C LEU A 10 -5.50 24.75 -25.32
N GLU A 11 -5.36 26.08 -25.15
CA GLU A 11 -4.59 26.95 -26.05
C GLU A 11 -3.11 26.58 -26.07
N HIS A 12 -2.53 26.32 -24.89
CA HIS A 12 -1.13 25.89 -24.78
C HIS A 12 -0.89 24.55 -25.50
N ALA A 13 -1.81 23.59 -25.34
CA ALA A 13 -1.74 22.31 -26.04
C ALA A 13 -1.86 22.48 -27.55
N ASP A 14 -2.71 23.42 -28.05
CA ASP A 14 -2.80 23.74 -29.45
C ASP A 14 -1.50 24.32 -30.01
N GLN A 15 -0.85 25.24 -29.29
CA GLN A 15 0.45 25.79 -29.67
C GLN A 15 1.55 24.73 -29.71
N GLN A 16 1.63 23.86 -28.71
CA GLN A 16 2.57 22.73 -28.70
C GLN A 16 2.35 21.84 -29.93
N LEU A 17 1.13 21.45 -30.20
CA LEU A 17 0.79 20.55 -31.29
C LEU A 17 1.10 21.19 -32.68
N LEU A 18 0.82 22.48 -32.84
CA LEU A 18 1.19 23.20 -34.07
C LEU A 18 2.69 23.28 -34.31
N THR A 19 3.48 23.28 -33.23
CA THR A 19 4.95 23.37 -33.26
C THR A 19 5.61 22.01 -33.44
N SER A 20 5.18 21.00 -32.67
CA SER A 20 5.78 19.65 -32.67
C SER A 20 5.12 18.70 -33.69
N GLY A 21 3.84 18.91 -34.00
CA GLY A 21 3.04 17.99 -34.79
C GLY A 21 2.69 16.68 -34.08
N GLU A 22 2.95 16.57 -32.77
CA GLU A 22 2.67 15.41 -31.94
C GLU A 22 1.28 15.50 -31.30
N SER A 23 0.57 14.38 -31.25
CA SER A 23 -0.76 14.32 -30.63
C SER A 23 -0.65 14.45 -29.10
N VAL A 24 -1.64 15.12 -28.50
CA VAL A 24 -1.73 15.31 -27.05
C VAL A 24 -3.10 14.88 -26.54
N THR A 25 -3.12 14.25 -25.36
CA THR A 25 -4.36 13.93 -24.63
C THR A 25 -4.36 14.66 -23.30
N LEU A 26 -5.45 15.38 -23.04
CA LEU A 26 -5.68 16.14 -21.81
C LEU A 26 -6.88 15.56 -21.07
N HIS A 27 -6.82 15.60 -19.74
CA HIS A 27 -7.93 15.25 -18.85
C HIS A 27 -8.35 16.51 -18.10
N GLU A 28 -9.58 16.97 -18.35
CA GLU A 28 -10.09 18.22 -17.80
C GLU A 28 -11.35 17.99 -16.99
N ARG A 29 -11.43 18.63 -15.83
CA ARG A 29 -12.66 18.71 -15.05
C ARG A 29 -13.32 20.05 -15.34
N VAL A 30 -14.51 19.99 -15.90
CA VAL A 30 -15.27 21.18 -16.31
C VAL A 30 -16.66 21.19 -15.68
N SER A 31 -17.25 22.35 -15.54
CA SER A 31 -18.65 22.48 -15.11
C SER A 31 -19.53 22.77 -16.33
N LEU A 32 -20.38 21.82 -16.70
CA LEU A 32 -21.37 21.98 -17.77
C LEU A 32 -22.77 22.03 -17.14
N ARG A 33 -23.52 23.11 -17.39
CA ARG A 33 -24.85 23.31 -16.79
C ARG A 33 -24.88 23.12 -15.26
N SER A 34 -23.85 23.61 -14.58
CA SER A 34 -23.65 23.51 -13.13
C SER A 34 -23.40 22.10 -12.60
N GLN A 35 -23.13 21.14 -13.48
CA GLN A 35 -22.69 19.79 -13.09
C GLN A 35 -21.23 19.57 -13.47
N PRO A 36 -20.44 18.91 -12.61
CA PRO A 36 -19.05 18.57 -12.91
C PRO A 36 -19.00 17.46 -13.95
N HIS A 37 -18.19 17.65 -14.98
CA HIS A 37 -17.89 16.64 -16.00
C HIS A 37 -16.39 16.42 -16.10
N HIS A 38 -15.99 15.19 -16.35
CA HIS A 38 -14.63 14.79 -16.65
C HIS A 38 -14.51 14.56 -18.17
N LEU A 39 -13.71 15.38 -18.84
CA LEU A 39 -13.52 15.31 -20.29
C LEU A 39 -12.12 14.80 -20.59
N GLN A 40 -12.04 13.80 -21.44
CA GLN A 40 -10.82 13.41 -22.13
C GLN A 40 -10.79 14.11 -23.49
N ILE A 41 -9.75 14.91 -23.73
CA ILE A 41 -9.62 15.73 -24.93
C ILE A 41 -8.35 15.30 -25.66
N SER A 42 -8.52 14.59 -26.77
CA SER A 42 -7.41 14.16 -27.64
C SER A 42 -7.31 15.10 -28.81
N LYS A 43 -6.13 15.68 -29.03
CA LYS A 43 -5.84 16.60 -30.11
C LYS A 43 -4.76 16.04 -31.03
N SER A 44 -4.95 16.14 -32.32
CA SER A 44 -4.03 15.65 -33.34
C SER A 44 -3.86 16.67 -34.47
N ALA A 45 -2.67 16.77 -35.04
CA ALA A 45 -2.39 17.63 -36.16
C ALA A 45 -2.98 17.05 -37.46
N LEU A 46 -3.74 17.88 -38.20
CA LEU A 46 -4.11 17.59 -39.56
C LEU A 46 -3.00 18.09 -40.47
N LYS A 47 -2.44 17.20 -41.33
CA LYS A 47 -1.32 17.52 -42.22
C LYS A 47 -1.79 17.39 -43.68
N ASP A 48 -1.25 18.26 -44.54
CA ASP A 48 -1.43 18.14 -45.99
C ASP A 48 -0.52 17.05 -46.60
N ALA A 49 -0.58 16.90 -47.90
CA ALA A 49 0.21 15.93 -48.66
C ALA A 49 1.75 16.18 -48.53
N GLU A 50 2.14 17.40 -48.26
CA GLU A 50 3.52 17.84 -48.04
C GLU A 50 3.96 17.73 -46.60
N GLY A 51 3.10 17.26 -45.66
CA GLY A 51 3.38 17.06 -44.26
C GLY A 51 3.25 18.33 -43.40
N LYS A 52 2.80 19.43 -43.94
CA LYS A 52 2.57 20.70 -43.25
C LYS A 52 1.28 20.64 -42.43
N VAL A 53 1.33 21.10 -41.20
CA VAL A 53 0.14 21.17 -40.33
C VAL A 53 -0.83 22.24 -40.89
N THR A 54 -2.03 21.81 -41.22
CA THR A 54 -3.10 22.66 -41.76
C THR A 54 -4.23 22.91 -40.78
N GLY A 55 -4.29 22.15 -39.71
CA GLY A 55 -5.31 22.30 -38.68
C GLY A 55 -5.13 21.34 -37.52
N ILE A 56 -6.07 21.42 -36.57
CA ILE A 56 -6.13 20.55 -35.39
C ILE A 56 -7.46 19.82 -35.39
N VAL A 57 -7.42 18.51 -35.23
CA VAL A 57 -8.60 17.70 -34.93
C VAL A 57 -8.64 17.45 -33.42
N SER A 58 -9.75 17.82 -32.79
CA SER A 58 -9.98 17.59 -31.36
C SER A 58 -11.15 16.62 -31.18
N VAL A 59 -10.92 15.54 -30.48
CA VAL A 59 -11.95 14.59 -30.04
C VAL A 59 -12.16 14.79 -28.55
N ILE A 60 -13.38 15.16 -28.17
CA ILE A 60 -13.77 15.36 -26.76
C ILE A 60 -14.68 14.21 -26.37
N ARG A 61 -14.26 13.45 -25.38
CA ARG A 61 -15.05 12.36 -24.81
C ARG A 61 -15.42 12.71 -23.39
N ASP A 62 -16.69 12.66 -23.07
CA ASP A 62 -17.15 12.70 -21.69
C ASP A 62 -16.89 11.32 -21.05
N VAL A 63 -16.04 11.31 -20.02
CA VAL A 63 -15.64 10.12 -19.26
C VAL A 63 -16.13 10.18 -17.82
N THR A 64 -17.07 11.07 -17.52
CA THR A 64 -17.60 11.31 -16.16
C THR A 64 -18.11 10.02 -15.54
N GLU A 65 -18.93 9.28 -16.26
CA GLU A 65 -19.53 8.04 -15.78
C GLU A 65 -18.45 6.98 -15.44
N ILE A 66 -17.41 6.88 -16.28
CA ILE A 66 -16.29 5.96 -16.07
C ILE A 66 -15.51 6.36 -14.82
N VAL A 67 -15.16 7.64 -14.67
CA VAL A 67 -14.40 8.16 -13.52
C VAL A 67 -15.21 8.02 -12.22
N GLU A 68 -16.50 8.31 -12.26
CA GLU A 68 -17.36 8.17 -11.07
C GLU A 68 -17.58 6.71 -10.67
N GLU A 69 -17.68 5.79 -11.63
CA GLU A 69 -17.80 4.37 -11.36
C GLU A 69 -16.51 3.82 -10.75
N GLN A 70 -15.34 4.15 -11.29
CA GLN A 70 -14.06 3.80 -10.71
C GLN A 70 -13.92 4.33 -9.28
N LYS A 71 -14.35 5.57 -9.04
CA LYS A 71 -14.33 6.17 -7.70
C LYS A 71 -15.28 5.45 -6.74
N ARG A 72 -16.47 5.04 -7.20
CA ARG A 72 -17.43 4.25 -6.41
C ARG A 72 -16.86 2.89 -6.03
N GLN A 73 -16.23 2.19 -6.98
CA GLN A 73 -15.59 0.89 -6.74
C GLN A 73 -14.44 1.02 -5.74
N GLN A 74 -13.59 2.03 -5.89
CA GLN A 74 -12.51 2.29 -4.95
C GLN A 74 -13.03 2.61 -3.54
N GLN A 75 -14.09 3.39 -3.42
CA GLN A 75 -14.74 3.66 -2.13
C GLN A 75 -15.39 2.42 -1.52
N ALA A 76 -15.97 1.55 -2.32
CA ALA A 76 -16.55 0.30 -1.85
C ALA A 76 -15.46 -0.64 -1.29
N ALA A 77 -14.34 -0.79 -2.00
CA ALA A 77 -13.17 -1.54 -1.54
C ALA A 77 -12.64 -0.97 -0.21
N SER A 78 -12.47 0.34 -0.11
CA SER A 78 -12.02 1.01 1.12
C SER A 78 -12.94 0.74 2.31
N ARG A 79 -14.26 0.80 2.11
CA ARG A 79 -15.23 0.48 3.17
C ARG A 79 -15.18 -0.98 3.61
N THR A 80 -14.92 -1.90 2.67
CA THR A 80 -14.75 -3.31 3.00
C THR A 80 -13.51 -3.51 3.87
N VAL A 81 -12.39 -2.88 3.52
CA VAL A 81 -11.15 -2.87 4.34
C VAL A 81 -11.45 -2.35 5.74
N GLU A 82 -12.10 -1.18 5.86
CA GLU A 82 -12.45 -0.61 7.16
C GLU A 82 -13.34 -1.55 8.01
N ALA A 83 -14.30 -2.23 7.39
CA ALA A 83 -15.16 -3.17 8.08
C ALA A 83 -14.39 -4.40 8.59
N LEU A 84 -13.47 -4.94 7.78
CA LEU A 84 -12.60 -6.05 8.19
C LEU A 84 -11.64 -5.64 9.32
N VAL A 85 -11.03 -4.45 9.21
CA VAL A 85 -10.16 -3.91 10.26
C VAL A 85 -10.93 -3.76 11.57
N ARG A 86 -12.14 -3.20 11.55
CA ARG A 86 -13.00 -3.10 12.74
C ARG A 86 -13.36 -4.46 13.33
N ALA A 87 -13.60 -5.47 12.50
CA ALA A 87 -13.87 -6.83 12.97
C ALA A 87 -12.65 -7.41 13.73
N ILE A 88 -11.44 -7.17 13.23
CA ILE A 88 -10.19 -7.56 13.88
C ILE A 88 -10.06 -6.84 15.23
N GLU A 89 -10.26 -5.53 15.25
CA GLU A 89 -10.16 -4.68 16.45
C GLU A 89 -11.13 -5.12 17.57
N LEU A 90 -12.36 -5.47 17.21
CA LEU A 90 -13.35 -5.93 18.15
C LEU A 90 -13.04 -7.33 18.72
N THR A 91 -12.30 -8.15 17.96
CA THR A 91 -11.97 -9.52 18.36
C THR A 91 -10.74 -9.56 19.24
N ASP A 92 -9.75 -8.70 18.96
CA ASP A 92 -8.48 -8.64 19.70
C ASP A 92 -7.94 -7.19 19.77
N PRO A 93 -8.09 -6.52 20.94
CA PRO A 93 -7.56 -5.18 21.14
C PRO A 93 -6.03 -5.05 20.98
N TYR A 94 -5.27 -6.13 21.17
CA TYR A 94 -3.82 -6.11 20.94
C TYR A 94 -3.46 -6.03 19.46
N LEU A 95 -4.28 -6.61 18.58
CA LEU A 95 -4.06 -6.55 17.14
C LEU A 95 -4.41 -5.19 16.54
N ALA A 96 -5.34 -4.45 17.15
CA ALA A 96 -5.76 -3.13 16.72
C ALA A 96 -4.61 -2.12 16.66
N GLY A 97 -3.89 -1.97 17.76
CA GLY A 97 -2.73 -1.07 17.82
C GLY A 97 -1.59 -1.49 16.92
N HIS A 98 -1.37 -2.79 16.80
CA HIS A 98 -0.31 -3.39 15.99
C HIS A 98 -0.43 -3.04 14.50
N ALA A 99 -1.58 -3.29 13.89
CA ALA A 99 -1.81 -2.99 12.48
C ALA A 99 -1.64 -1.48 12.17
N HIS A 100 -2.12 -0.65 13.06
CA HIS A 100 -2.01 0.82 12.94
C HIS A 100 -0.56 1.31 13.02
N LEU A 101 0.21 0.80 13.99
CA LEU A 101 1.63 1.14 14.14
C LEU A 101 2.42 0.67 12.93
N MET A 102 2.17 -0.57 12.50
CA MET A 102 2.82 -1.17 11.34
C MET A 102 2.55 -0.37 10.07
N GLY A 103 1.30 0.05 9.84
CA GLY A 103 0.95 0.89 8.68
C GLY A 103 1.68 2.23 8.68
N ARG A 104 1.71 2.93 9.82
CA ARG A 104 2.38 4.24 9.93
C ARG A 104 3.89 4.14 9.73
N LEU A 105 4.55 3.18 10.36
CA LEU A 105 5.99 2.95 10.20
C LEU A 105 6.31 2.48 8.78
N GLY A 106 5.53 1.55 8.23
CA GLY A 106 5.72 1.04 6.88
C GLY A 106 5.61 2.11 5.81
N VAL A 107 4.61 2.99 5.92
CA VAL A 107 4.44 4.14 5.00
C VAL A 107 5.63 5.10 5.08
N GLU A 108 6.12 5.43 6.29
CA GLU A 108 7.30 6.29 6.43
C GLU A 108 8.57 5.63 5.88
N VAL A 109 8.76 4.34 6.12
CA VAL A 109 9.89 3.59 5.52
C VAL A 109 9.80 3.62 4.00
N ALA A 110 8.63 3.34 3.41
CA ALA A 110 8.43 3.37 1.97
C ALA A 110 8.70 4.76 1.37
N ARG A 111 8.28 5.84 2.05
CA ARG A 111 8.56 7.23 1.63
C ARG A 111 10.04 7.56 1.64
N VAL A 112 10.75 7.22 2.72
CA VAL A 112 12.21 7.46 2.82
C VAL A 112 12.98 6.67 1.77
N MET A 113 12.48 5.50 1.38
CA MET A 113 13.03 4.69 0.28
C MET A 113 12.69 5.23 -1.11
N ASN A 114 11.89 6.29 -1.23
CA ASN A 114 11.34 6.80 -2.51
C ASN A 114 10.58 5.72 -3.30
N ALA A 115 9.84 4.86 -2.59
CA ALA A 115 8.96 3.87 -3.21
C ALA A 115 7.85 4.56 -4.04
N SER A 116 7.27 3.86 -5.00
CA SER A 116 6.17 4.39 -5.80
C SER A 116 4.92 4.66 -4.95
N ASP A 117 4.05 5.57 -5.41
CA ASP A 117 2.76 5.84 -4.75
C ASP A 117 1.92 4.56 -4.62
N VAL A 118 2.02 3.65 -5.59
CA VAL A 118 1.37 2.34 -5.57
C VAL A 118 1.92 1.47 -4.43
N ASP A 119 3.24 1.42 -4.26
CA ASP A 119 3.87 0.64 -3.18
C ASP A 119 3.51 1.21 -1.81
N ILE A 120 3.54 2.55 -1.65
CA ILE A 120 3.18 3.23 -0.40
C ILE A 120 1.73 2.91 -0.01
N ALA A 121 0.78 3.05 -0.95
CA ALA A 121 -0.63 2.74 -0.72
C ALA A 121 -0.85 1.24 -0.46
N THR A 122 -0.07 0.37 -1.11
CA THR A 122 -0.10 -1.08 -0.87
C THR A 122 0.38 -1.42 0.54
N VAL A 123 1.48 -0.83 1.01
CA VAL A 123 1.99 -1.02 2.36
C VAL A 123 0.95 -0.61 3.40
N GLU A 124 0.31 0.56 3.24
CA GLU A 124 -0.70 1.06 4.16
C GLU A 124 -1.90 0.11 4.24
N THR A 125 -2.46 -0.26 3.09
CA THR A 125 -3.64 -1.13 3.03
C THR A 125 -3.34 -2.54 3.52
N ALA A 126 -2.21 -3.12 3.10
CA ALA A 126 -1.81 -4.46 3.49
C ALA A 126 -1.48 -4.55 4.99
N ALA A 127 -0.87 -3.52 5.59
CA ALA A 127 -0.64 -3.44 7.02
C ALA A 127 -1.95 -3.58 7.81
N ASN A 128 -2.97 -2.82 7.42
CA ASN A 128 -4.28 -2.84 8.07
C ASN A 128 -4.97 -4.22 7.97
N LEU A 129 -4.76 -4.93 6.87
CA LEU A 129 -5.37 -6.24 6.61
C LEU A 129 -4.51 -7.43 7.06
N SER A 130 -3.26 -7.21 7.43
CA SER A 130 -2.28 -8.25 7.75
C SER A 130 -2.71 -9.23 8.83
N GLN A 131 -3.60 -8.79 9.73
CA GLN A 131 -4.04 -9.59 10.86
C GLN A 131 -5.36 -10.34 10.62
N VAL A 132 -6.00 -10.17 9.45
CA VAL A 132 -7.33 -10.72 9.18
C VAL A 132 -7.38 -12.25 9.31
N GLY A 133 -6.31 -12.93 8.93
CA GLY A 133 -6.24 -14.39 9.02
C GLY A 133 -6.15 -14.91 10.47
N LYS A 134 -5.73 -14.10 11.42
CA LYS A 134 -5.67 -14.48 12.83
C LYS A 134 -7.05 -14.64 13.47
N LEU A 135 -8.10 -14.09 12.87
CA LEU A 135 -9.48 -14.34 13.29
C LEU A 135 -9.87 -15.83 13.26
N PHE A 136 -9.15 -16.63 12.49
CA PHE A 136 -9.41 -18.06 12.28
C PHE A 136 -8.43 -18.97 13.03
N VAL A 137 -7.53 -18.38 13.83
CA VAL A 137 -6.60 -19.13 14.69
C VAL A 137 -7.20 -19.29 16.09
N ASP A 138 -7.02 -20.46 16.69
CA ASP A 138 -7.52 -20.74 18.02
C ASP A 138 -7.02 -19.70 19.03
N ARG A 139 -7.94 -19.18 19.84
CA ARG A 139 -7.64 -18.15 20.82
C ARG A 139 -6.59 -18.58 21.85
N GLU A 140 -6.65 -19.83 22.27
CA GLU A 140 -5.66 -20.41 23.19
C GLU A 140 -4.24 -20.37 22.60
N LEU A 141 -4.13 -20.62 21.30
CA LEU A 141 -2.85 -20.55 20.60
C LEU A 141 -2.33 -19.12 20.44
N LEU A 142 -3.22 -18.17 20.12
CA LEU A 142 -2.87 -16.75 19.97
C LEU A 142 -2.34 -16.12 21.25
N PHE A 143 -2.86 -16.54 22.41
CA PHE A 143 -2.52 -15.98 23.73
C PHE A 143 -1.60 -16.87 24.56
N LYS A 144 -1.09 -17.96 24.00
CA LYS A 144 -0.19 -18.88 24.70
C LYS A 144 1.07 -18.14 25.15
N ALA A 145 1.36 -18.22 26.46
CA ALA A 145 2.53 -17.56 27.07
C ALA A 145 3.82 -18.34 26.85
N GLU A 146 3.73 -19.65 26.73
CA GLU A 146 4.87 -20.55 26.53
C GLU A 146 5.31 -20.56 25.06
N THR A 147 6.53 -21.01 24.83
CA THR A 147 7.05 -21.23 23.48
C THR A 147 6.18 -22.23 22.73
N LEU A 148 5.76 -21.88 21.52
CA LEU A 148 4.99 -22.77 20.66
C LEU A 148 5.79 -24.02 20.30
N THR A 149 5.17 -25.17 20.33
CA THR A 149 5.71 -26.40 19.74
C THR A 149 5.76 -26.28 18.22
N LEU A 150 6.46 -27.17 17.53
CA LEU A 150 6.52 -27.18 16.07
C LEU A 150 5.13 -27.31 15.44
N GLU A 151 4.27 -28.14 16.00
CA GLU A 151 2.89 -28.32 15.53
C GLU A 151 2.03 -27.07 15.74
N GLU A 152 2.15 -26.45 16.91
CA GLU A 152 1.46 -25.20 17.22
C GLU A 152 1.94 -24.04 16.33
N LYS A 153 3.24 -24.00 16.04
CA LYS A 153 3.81 -23.03 15.12
C LYS A 153 3.24 -23.21 13.71
N ALA A 154 3.18 -24.44 13.21
CA ALA A 154 2.57 -24.74 11.93
C ALA A 154 1.08 -24.33 11.86
N LYS A 155 0.31 -24.54 12.94
CA LYS A 155 -1.07 -24.06 13.03
C LYS A 155 -1.15 -22.53 13.05
N MET A 156 -0.24 -21.86 13.76
CA MET A 156 -0.16 -20.39 13.76
C MET A 156 0.15 -19.85 12.37
N GLU A 157 1.06 -20.44 11.64
CA GLU A 157 1.45 -20.01 10.28
C GLU A 157 0.30 -20.10 9.26
N GLN A 158 -0.70 -20.95 9.50
CA GLN A 158 -1.90 -21.05 8.66
C GLN A 158 -2.72 -19.75 8.60
N HIS A 159 -2.49 -18.79 9.52
CA HIS A 159 -3.17 -17.49 9.43
C HIS A 159 -2.92 -16.79 8.09
N VAL A 160 -1.77 -17.00 7.44
CA VAL A 160 -1.48 -16.42 6.11
C VAL A 160 -2.40 -17.01 5.05
N GLU A 161 -2.63 -18.32 5.08
CA GLU A 161 -3.57 -18.99 4.18
C GLU A 161 -5.03 -18.56 4.43
N HIS A 162 -5.38 -18.36 5.70
CA HIS A 162 -6.69 -17.82 6.06
C HIS A 162 -6.87 -16.39 5.54
N ALA A 163 -5.84 -15.54 5.70
CA ALA A 163 -5.85 -14.19 5.13
C ALA A 163 -5.99 -14.23 3.61
N ALA A 164 -5.25 -15.11 2.94
CA ALA A 164 -5.35 -15.30 1.50
C ALA A 164 -6.79 -15.64 1.07
N LYS A 165 -7.45 -16.59 1.74
CA LYS A 165 -8.85 -16.96 1.45
C LYS A 165 -9.84 -15.82 1.66
N VAL A 166 -9.63 -14.99 2.68
CA VAL A 166 -10.51 -13.83 2.96
C VAL A 166 -10.35 -12.73 1.92
N LEU A 167 -9.11 -12.53 1.44
CA LEU A 167 -8.78 -11.44 0.51
C LEU A 167 -8.88 -11.84 -0.96
N GLU A 168 -9.03 -13.15 -1.23
CA GLU A 168 -9.15 -13.67 -2.59
C GLU A 168 -10.36 -13.07 -3.32
N GLY A 169 -10.14 -12.61 -4.54
CA GLY A 169 -11.20 -12.02 -5.39
C GLY A 169 -11.58 -10.58 -5.05
N ILE A 170 -11.01 -9.97 -3.99
CA ILE A 170 -11.22 -8.54 -3.70
C ILE A 170 -10.26 -7.72 -4.57
N ASP A 171 -10.82 -6.90 -5.43
CA ASP A 171 -10.03 -5.93 -6.21
C ASP A 171 -9.79 -4.66 -5.38
N PHE A 172 -8.56 -4.50 -4.92
CA PHE A 172 -8.12 -3.30 -4.19
C PHE A 172 -7.61 -2.20 -5.14
N GLY A 173 -7.47 -2.46 -6.44
CA GLY A 173 -6.72 -1.61 -7.38
C GLY A 173 -5.21 -1.51 -7.06
N LEU A 174 -4.72 -2.32 -6.12
CA LEU A 174 -3.36 -2.36 -5.57
C LEU A 174 -2.97 -3.83 -5.31
N PRO A 175 -1.68 -4.20 -5.34
CA PRO A 175 -1.22 -5.56 -5.08
C PRO A 175 -1.24 -5.97 -3.59
N VAL A 176 -2.34 -5.63 -2.88
CA VAL A 176 -2.51 -5.87 -1.44
C VAL A 176 -2.50 -7.35 -1.10
N TYR A 177 -3.21 -8.17 -1.89
CA TYR A 177 -3.24 -9.62 -1.72
C TYR A 177 -1.83 -10.22 -1.70
N GLN A 178 -1.01 -9.83 -2.69
CA GLN A 178 0.37 -10.30 -2.78
C GLN A 178 1.19 -9.87 -1.55
N ALA A 179 1.09 -8.61 -1.14
CA ALA A 179 1.83 -8.09 0.00
C ALA A 179 1.48 -8.80 1.31
N VAL A 180 0.18 -9.06 1.57
CA VAL A 180 -0.28 -9.79 2.77
C VAL A 180 0.20 -11.24 2.75
N CYS A 181 0.13 -11.92 1.61
CA CYS A 181 0.56 -13.31 1.49
C CYS A 181 2.08 -13.50 1.60
N GLN A 182 2.87 -12.47 1.26
CA GLN A 182 4.33 -12.56 1.24
C GLN A 182 5.02 -11.94 2.45
N MET A 183 4.32 -11.19 3.32
CA MET A 183 4.97 -10.45 4.41
C MET A 183 5.62 -11.31 5.51
N HIS A 184 5.43 -12.62 5.47
CA HIS A 184 6.07 -13.57 6.36
C HIS A 184 7.17 -14.39 5.66
N GLU A 185 7.43 -14.10 4.38
CA GLU A 185 8.59 -14.63 3.67
C GLU A 185 9.87 -13.94 4.15
N THR A 186 11.00 -14.64 3.99
CA THR A 186 12.33 -14.13 4.30
C THR A 186 13.24 -14.25 3.10
N LEU A 187 14.21 -13.33 2.92
CA LEU A 187 15.05 -13.30 1.73
C LEU A 187 15.87 -14.59 1.54
N ASP A 188 16.15 -15.33 2.63
CA ASP A 188 16.86 -16.60 2.63
C ASP A 188 15.96 -17.82 2.31
N GLY A 189 14.68 -17.61 2.06
CA GLY A 189 13.71 -18.64 1.73
C GLY A 189 13.24 -19.51 2.89
N LYS A 190 13.54 -19.13 4.14
CA LYS A 190 13.08 -19.85 5.33
C LYS A 190 11.77 -19.31 5.88
N GLY A 191 11.18 -18.32 5.21
CA GLY A 191 9.87 -17.79 5.51
C GLY A 191 8.74 -18.71 5.07
N TYR A 192 7.52 -18.24 5.21
CA TYR A 192 6.31 -18.96 4.85
C TYR A 192 5.28 -18.02 4.19
N PRO A 193 4.29 -18.51 3.44
CA PRO A 193 3.91 -19.93 3.23
C PRO A 193 4.64 -20.62 2.08
N LYS A 194 5.35 -19.90 1.19
CA LYS A 194 5.90 -20.47 -0.06
C LYS A 194 7.42 -20.63 -0.07
N GLY A 195 8.14 -20.07 0.90
CA GLY A 195 9.59 -20.07 0.92
C GLY A 195 10.22 -19.25 -0.22
N LEU A 196 9.60 -18.13 -0.60
CA LEU A 196 10.10 -17.22 -1.62
C LEU A 196 11.44 -16.61 -1.20
N GLN A 197 12.29 -16.27 -2.19
CA GLN A 197 13.65 -15.78 -1.94
C GLN A 197 13.91 -14.45 -2.66
N GLY A 198 14.68 -13.59 -2.02
CA GLY A 198 15.20 -12.36 -2.64
C GLY A 198 14.13 -11.54 -3.34
N ASP A 199 14.31 -11.30 -4.64
CA ASP A 199 13.43 -10.45 -5.46
C ASP A 199 12.09 -11.10 -5.85
N GLU A 200 11.86 -12.38 -5.53
CA GLU A 200 10.53 -12.99 -5.66
C GLU A 200 9.53 -12.37 -4.64
N ILE A 201 10.06 -11.75 -3.57
CA ILE A 201 9.28 -11.07 -2.54
C ILE A 201 9.10 -9.61 -2.95
N ALA A 202 7.86 -9.20 -3.16
CA ALA A 202 7.53 -7.82 -3.55
C ALA A 202 8.02 -6.79 -2.50
N LEU A 203 8.44 -5.60 -2.94
CA LEU A 203 8.95 -4.55 -2.06
C LEU A 203 7.99 -4.22 -0.90
N PRO A 204 6.66 -4.04 -1.10
CA PRO A 204 5.73 -3.83 0.01
C PRO A 204 5.76 -4.95 1.05
N ALA A 205 5.89 -6.21 0.63
CA ALA A 205 5.97 -7.34 1.55
C ALA A 205 7.29 -7.35 2.34
N ARG A 206 8.43 -7.04 1.71
CA ARG A 206 9.73 -6.90 2.39
C ARG A 206 9.70 -5.79 3.45
N ILE A 207 9.08 -4.65 3.13
CA ILE A 207 8.89 -3.55 4.09
C ILE A 207 8.04 -4.03 5.27
N LEU A 208 6.90 -4.67 4.99
CA LEU A 208 6.00 -5.17 6.02
C LEU A 208 6.65 -6.26 6.89
N ALA A 209 7.49 -7.15 6.34
CA ALA A 209 8.20 -8.17 7.09
C ALA A 209 9.11 -7.56 8.18
N VAL A 210 9.89 -6.55 7.82
CA VAL A 210 10.79 -5.83 8.76
C VAL A 210 9.98 -5.08 9.81
N VAL A 211 8.98 -4.30 9.37
CA VAL A 211 8.18 -3.45 10.27
C VAL A 211 7.29 -4.29 11.19
N ASN A 212 6.70 -5.38 10.70
CA ASN A 212 5.93 -6.32 11.52
C ASN A 212 6.78 -6.93 12.63
N SER A 213 8.00 -7.36 12.31
CA SER A 213 8.93 -7.92 13.30
C SER A 213 9.33 -6.88 14.34
N PHE A 214 9.58 -5.63 13.94
CA PHE A 214 9.83 -4.52 14.85
C PHE A 214 8.62 -4.28 15.76
N CYS A 215 7.41 -4.12 15.21
CA CYS A 215 6.19 -3.88 15.95
C CYS A 215 5.90 -5.01 16.93
N ALA A 216 6.06 -6.26 16.50
CA ALA A 216 5.87 -7.40 17.38
C ALA A 216 6.80 -7.40 18.60
N MET A 217 8.04 -6.90 18.49
CA MET A 217 9.01 -6.85 19.57
C MET A 217 8.87 -5.62 20.47
N VAL A 218 8.46 -4.49 19.90
CA VAL A 218 8.37 -3.24 20.62
C VAL A 218 7.06 -3.13 21.41
N GLU A 219 6.04 -3.91 21.08
CA GLU A 219 4.78 -3.97 21.81
C GLU A 219 4.86 -4.96 22.98
N PRO A 220 4.35 -4.58 24.18
CA PRO A 220 4.22 -5.52 25.27
C PRO A 220 3.18 -6.58 24.93
N ARG A 221 3.39 -7.80 25.36
CA ARG A 221 2.40 -8.87 25.29
C ARG A 221 2.12 -9.40 26.69
N SER A 222 1.05 -10.15 26.89
CA SER A 222 0.68 -10.70 28.20
C SER A 222 1.82 -11.49 28.88
N TYR A 223 2.72 -12.04 28.08
CA TYR A 223 3.84 -12.88 28.53
C TYR A 223 5.23 -12.24 28.33
N ARG A 224 5.30 -11.01 27.78
CA ARG A 224 6.60 -10.38 27.47
C ARG A 224 6.51 -8.86 27.55
N SER A 225 7.43 -8.24 28.26
CA SER A 225 7.61 -6.79 28.24
C SER A 225 8.07 -6.30 26.87
N ALA A 226 7.74 -5.02 26.57
CA ALA A 226 8.28 -4.33 25.39
C ALA A 226 9.81 -4.33 25.43
N ARG A 227 10.44 -4.59 24.29
CA ARG A 227 11.90 -4.47 24.15
C ARG A 227 12.29 -3.02 23.84
N PRO A 228 13.44 -2.55 24.31
CA PRO A 228 14.00 -1.28 23.91
C PRO A 228 14.27 -1.23 22.40
N VAL A 229 14.01 -0.07 21.76
CA VAL A 229 14.22 0.11 20.31
C VAL A 229 15.63 -0.28 19.87
N GLY A 230 16.66 0.12 20.65
CA GLY A 230 18.06 -0.23 20.31
C GLY A 230 18.33 -1.73 20.29
N GLU A 231 17.74 -2.51 21.22
CA GLU A 231 17.86 -3.97 21.22
C GLU A 231 17.17 -4.59 19.99
N ILE A 232 15.98 -4.09 19.65
CA ILE A 232 15.23 -4.58 18.48
C ILE A 232 16.04 -4.33 17.20
N MET A 233 16.62 -3.14 17.05
CA MET A 233 17.41 -2.84 15.87
C MET A 233 18.63 -3.74 15.76
N THR A 234 19.31 -4.02 16.87
CA THR A 234 20.44 -4.98 16.89
C THR A 234 19.99 -6.39 16.43
N ILE A 235 18.82 -6.84 16.87
CA ILE A 235 18.26 -8.14 16.45
C ILE A 235 17.99 -8.14 14.93
N LEU A 236 17.35 -7.10 14.40
CA LEU A 236 17.03 -7.02 12.97
C LEU A 236 18.30 -6.90 12.10
N GLU A 237 19.31 -6.14 12.54
CA GLU A 237 20.60 -6.00 11.88
C GLU A 237 21.40 -7.30 11.87
N SER A 238 21.28 -8.10 12.94
CA SER A 238 21.98 -9.40 13.07
C SER A 238 21.25 -10.57 12.40
N ALA A 239 20.00 -10.38 11.96
CA ALA A 239 19.22 -11.39 11.25
C ALA A 239 19.63 -11.43 9.76
N ASP A 240 20.91 -11.79 9.54
CA ASP A 240 21.52 -11.83 8.21
C ASP A 240 20.81 -12.83 7.30
N GLY A 241 20.49 -12.40 6.08
CA GLY A 241 19.77 -13.20 5.11
C GLY A 241 18.24 -13.27 5.29
N ALA A 242 17.69 -12.92 6.45
CA ALA A 242 16.25 -12.94 6.66
C ALA A 242 15.56 -11.68 6.14
N TYR A 243 16.12 -10.52 6.49
CA TYR A 243 15.53 -9.21 6.17
C TYR A 243 16.38 -8.41 5.19
N ASP A 244 15.70 -7.55 4.42
CA ASP A 244 16.35 -6.56 3.58
C ASP A 244 17.05 -5.52 4.48
N GLN A 245 18.37 -5.55 4.50
CA GLN A 245 19.18 -4.70 5.38
C GLN A 245 19.09 -3.21 5.01
N GLN A 246 18.75 -2.90 3.77
CA GLN A 246 18.45 -1.53 3.37
C GLN A 246 17.18 -1.03 4.05
N ILE A 247 16.13 -1.86 4.09
CA ILE A 247 14.88 -1.55 4.79
C ILE A 247 15.12 -1.44 6.29
N VAL A 248 15.92 -2.33 6.90
CA VAL A 248 16.29 -2.27 8.32
C VAL A 248 17.00 -0.95 8.65
N ALA A 249 17.96 -0.53 7.83
CA ALA A 249 18.67 0.75 8.01
C ALA A 249 17.72 1.96 7.91
N VAL A 250 16.78 1.95 6.97
CA VAL A 250 15.77 3.00 6.84
C VAL A 250 14.80 2.99 8.03
N LEU A 251 14.36 1.82 8.49
CA LEU A 251 13.52 1.74 9.69
C LEU A 251 14.22 2.33 10.91
N LYS A 252 15.53 2.05 11.10
CA LYS A 252 16.34 2.66 12.17
C LYS A 252 16.34 4.18 12.10
N GLN A 253 16.43 4.74 10.91
CA GLN A 253 16.35 6.19 10.66
C GLN A 253 14.97 6.75 11.05
N VAL A 254 13.91 6.06 10.61
CA VAL A 254 12.51 6.45 10.86
C VAL A 254 12.20 6.43 12.34
N VAL A 255 12.52 5.36 13.07
CA VAL A 255 12.18 5.24 14.50
C VAL A 255 12.93 6.23 15.39
N ASN A 256 14.09 6.69 14.97
CA ASN A 256 14.87 7.73 15.66
C ASN A 256 14.52 9.17 15.21
N SER A 257 13.59 9.33 14.29
CA SER A 257 13.09 10.65 13.86
C SER A 257 11.98 11.16 14.79
N ALA A 258 11.72 12.48 14.73
CA ALA A 258 10.61 13.09 15.46
C ALA A 258 9.24 12.47 15.11
N ALA A 259 9.06 11.95 13.90
CA ALA A 259 7.86 11.23 13.49
C ALA A 259 7.78 9.86 14.17
N GLY A 260 8.88 9.10 14.17
CA GLY A 260 8.97 7.80 14.81
C GLY A 260 8.73 7.88 16.33
N GLU A 261 9.33 8.86 17.00
CA GLU A 261 9.09 9.11 18.43
C GLU A 261 7.60 9.33 18.74
N LYS A 262 6.90 10.14 17.91
CA LYS A 262 5.46 10.35 18.05
C LYS A 262 4.64 9.07 17.82
N PHE A 263 5.07 8.21 16.90
CA PHE A 263 4.40 6.94 16.65
C PHE A 263 4.55 5.99 17.84
N LEU A 264 5.72 5.99 18.46
CA LEU A 264 6.02 5.15 19.62
C LEU A 264 5.43 5.70 20.93
N ALA A 265 5.29 7.02 21.09
CA ALA A 265 4.74 7.66 22.29
C ALA A 265 3.21 7.53 22.43
N ARG A 266 2.46 7.37 21.35
CA ARG A 266 0.98 7.24 21.35
C ARG A 266 0.48 5.84 21.77
N ARG A 267 1.29 5.09 22.49
CA ARG A 267 1.00 3.73 22.99
C ARG A 267 0.43 3.69 24.41
N SER A 268 0.45 4.80 25.08
CA SER A 268 -0.08 4.96 26.46
C SER A 268 -1.54 5.34 26.46
#